data_efef0e42c897d8a16be26a357e835036
#
_entry.id   efef0e42c897d8a16be26a357e835036
#
_cell.length_a   1.000
_cell.length_b   1.000
_cell.length_c   1.000
_cell.angle_alpha   90.00
_cell.angle_beta   90.00
_cell.angle_gamma   90.00
#
_symmetry.space_group_name_H-M   'P 1'
#
loop_
_entity.id
_entity.type
_entity.pdbx_description
1 polymer ?
#
loop_
_entity_poly.entity_id
_entity_poly.type
_entity_poly.pdbx_seq_one_letter_code
_entity_poly.pdbx_strand_id
1 'polypeptide(L)'
;MFFLDLLNQNEEEVFKKAILIFDTSALLELYFFNKTIAIEILQKTTEIFEERVFITEQILFEYLKNREKVIEKPLILYDELMKKESNSGYIVKIMDKIVEVEDEMNKKIDKIDGIVQTFKEMCSKKDKHPFLSQEIIEKISTFVKEYSNKLKNTDIKIKERIGEIESLASEEIKGRKEEIKKIINNDDIKDIIDKKFKKGESYTYSDLMDIMKEGEFRYSNSIPPGYEDKEKKGFQKYGDLIIWKQIIQICEKEDKDCIFISNDKKEDWDDKELSGSPRLELIKEFNEITMKMFYKYNLKDFIYKMKSSFPSFID
;
A
#
# COMPACT_ATOMS: atom_id res chain seq x y z
N MET A 1 -33.37 4.09 12.07
CA MET A 1 -34.03 3.26 11.05
C MET A 1 -33.61 3.69 9.65
N PHE A 2 -33.62 4.95 9.32
CA PHE A 2 -33.20 5.50 8.03
C PHE A 2 -31.74 5.21 7.61
N PHE A 3 -30.83 5.09 8.58
CA PHE A 3 -29.38 4.94 8.35
C PHE A 3 -28.95 3.54 7.93
N LEU A 4 -29.59 2.49 8.49
CA LEU A 4 -29.28 1.10 8.15
C LEU A 4 -29.82 0.68 6.77
N ASP A 5 -30.90 1.31 6.32
CA ASP A 5 -31.47 1.08 4.98
C ASP A 5 -30.59 1.68 3.87
N LEU A 6 -29.83 2.75 4.19
CA LEU A 6 -28.89 3.38 3.26
C LEU A 6 -27.59 2.56 3.06
N LEU A 7 -27.21 1.73 4.06
CA LEU A 7 -26.05 0.84 3.96
C LEU A 7 -26.31 -0.42 3.13
N ASN A 8 -27.56 -0.72 2.79
CA ASN A 8 -27.97 -1.91 2.02
C ASN A 8 -28.11 -1.64 0.50
N GLN A 9 -27.50 -0.58 -0.03
CA GLN A 9 -27.51 -0.34 -1.47
C GLN A 9 -26.68 -1.40 -2.20
N ASN A 10 -27.10 -1.71 -3.43
CA ASN A 10 -26.37 -2.60 -4.32
C ASN A 10 -24.98 -1.98 -4.63
N GLU A 11 -23.91 -2.58 -4.10
CA GLU A 11 -22.54 -2.08 -4.27
C GLU A 11 -22.18 -1.82 -5.73
N GLU A 12 -22.63 -2.66 -6.66
CA GLU A 12 -22.37 -2.49 -8.10
C GLU A 12 -22.98 -1.19 -8.63
N GLU A 13 -24.16 -0.81 -8.17
CA GLU A 13 -24.79 0.47 -8.56
C GLU A 13 -24.03 1.67 -7.99
N VAL A 14 -23.52 1.55 -6.75
CA VAL A 14 -22.70 2.60 -6.15
C VAL A 14 -21.43 2.81 -6.96
N PHE A 15 -20.71 1.76 -7.33
CA PHE A 15 -19.49 1.85 -8.16
C PHE A 15 -19.76 2.46 -9.54
N LYS A 16 -20.95 2.24 -10.11
CA LYS A 16 -21.32 2.83 -11.42
C LYS A 16 -21.61 4.34 -11.37
N LYS A 17 -21.95 4.90 -10.21
CA LYS A 17 -22.46 6.27 -10.10
C LYS A 17 -21.60 7.18 -9.24
N ALA A 18 -20.94 6.65 -8.21
CA ALA A 18 -20.20 7.42 -7.24
C ALA A 18 -18.92 8.04 -7.80
N ILE A 19 -18.47 9.11 -7.17
CA ILE A 19 -17.13 9.65 -7.30
C ILE A 19 -16.17 8.76 -6.55
N LEU A 20 -14.98 8.56 -7.10
CA LEU A 20 -13.87 7.86 -6.48
C LEU A 20 -12.77 8.84 -6.11
N ILE A 21 -12.34 8.80 -4.86
CA ILE A 21 -11.21 9.58 -4.35
C ILE A 21 -10.26 8.64 -3.63
N PHE A 22 -9.00 8.65 -4.04
CA PHE A 22 -7.93 7.93 -3.34
C PHE A 22 -7.24 8.85 -2.35
N ASP A 23 -7.11 8.38 -1.11
CA ASP A 23 -6.29 9.01 -0.11
C ASP A 23 -4.79 8.85 -0.42
N THR A 24 -3.97 9.72 0.16
CA THR A 24 -2.51 9.66 0.11
C THR A 24 -1.98 8.27 0.48
N SER A 25 -2.52 7.67 1.54
CA SER A 25 -2.10 6.36 2.04
C SER A 25 -2.34 5.25 1.02
N ALA A 26 -3.45 5.29 0.29
CA ALA A 26 -3.78 4.31 -0.74
C ALA A 26 -2.96 4.51 -2.01
N LEU A 27 -2.73 5.75 -2.45
CA LEU A 27 -1.87 6.05 -3.61
C LEU A 27 -0.42 5.65 -3.36
N LEU A 28 0.10 5.93 -2.18
CA LEU A 28 1.47 5.58 -1.81
C LEU A 28 1.67 4.06 -1.64
N GLU A 29 0.63 3.31 -1.23
CA GLU A 29 0.69 1.85 -1.14
C GLU A 29 0.94 1.20 -2.51
N LEU A 30 0.51 1.83 -3.62
CA LEU A 30 0.73 1.30 -4.97
C LEU A 30 2.22 1.11 -5.32
N TYR A 31 3.12 1.86 -4.71
CA TYR A 31 4.57 1.68 -4.92
C TYR A 31 5.15 0.42 -4.26
N PHE A 32 4.40 -0.25 -3.39
CA PHE A 32 4.79 -1.54 -2.82
C PHE A 32 4.31 -2.72 -3.67
N PHE A 33 3.41 -2.48 -4.63
CA PHE A 33 2.97 -3.49 -5.58
C PHE A 33 4.00 -3.69 -6.69
N ASN A 34 3.89 -4.82 -7.41
CA ASN A 34 4.55 -4.93 -8.70
C ASN A 34 4.09 -3.79 -9.61
N LYS A 35 5.04 -3.14 -10.30
CA LYS A 35 4.76 -1.97 -11.16
C LYS A 35 3.63 -2.24 -12.15
N THR A 36 3.64 -3.40 -12.82
CA THR A 36 2.61 -3.75 -13.81
C THR A 36 1.23 -3.83 -13.17
N ILE A 37 1.13 -4.48 -12.01
CA ILE A 37 -0.14 -4.61 -11.26
C ILE A 37 -0.62 -3.24 -10.78
N ALA A 38 0.26 -2.39 -10.24
CA ALA A 38 -0.11 -1.05 -9.80
C ALA A 38 -0.67 -0.19 -10.94
N ILE A 39 -0.03 -0.24 -12.11
CA ILE A 39 -0.47 0.47 -13.32
C ILE A 39 -1.82 -0.08 -13.77
N GLU A 40 -1.99 -1.40 -13.81
CA GLU A 40 -3.23 -2.05 -14.22
C GLU A 40 -4.41 -1.67 -13.31
N ILE A 41 -4.21 -1.68 -11.98
CA ILE A 41 -5.21 -1.21 -11.01
C ILE A 41 -5.69 0.20 -11.37
N LEU A 42 -4.76 1.14 -11.58
CA LEU A 42 -5.12 2.53 -11.89
C LEU A 42 -5.78 2.68 -13.26
N GLN A 43 -5.26 2.02 -14.29
CA GLN A 43 -5.82 2.07 -15.63
C GLN A 43 -7.25 1.52 -15.66
N LYS A 44 -7.47 0.33 -15.10
CA LYS A 44 -8.79 -0.27 -15.02
C LYS A 44 -9.75 0.56 -14.17
N THR A 45 -9.26 1.13 -13.07
CA THR A 45 -10.07 2.05 -12.26
C THR A 45 -10.50 3.27 -13.08
N THR A 46 -9.56 3.90 -13.81
CA THR A 46 -9.89 5.08 -14.61
C THR A 46 -10.74 4.75 -15.84
N GLU A 47 -10.67 3.53 -16.39
CA GLU A 47 -11.56 3.05 -17.45
C GLU A 47 -13.00 2.88 -16.94
N ILE A 48 -13.19 2.33 -15.73
CA ILE A 48 -14.53 2.04 -15.17
C ILE A 48 -15.18 3.31 -14.62
N PHE A 49 -14.43 4.12 -13.90
CA PHE A 49 -14.96 5.36 -13.30
C PHE A 49 -14.95 6.55 -14.25
N GLU A 50 -14.15 6.48 -15.33
CA GLU A 50 -14.03 7.57 -16.33
C GLU A 50 -13.72 8.92 -15.67
N GLU A 51 -14.54 9.93 -15.92
CA GLU A 51 -14.42 11.29 -15.40
C GLU A 51 -14.77 11.43 -13.90
N ARG A 52 -15.03 10.33 -13.20
CA ARG A 52 -15.45 10.30 -11.79
C ARG A 52 -14.32 10.01 -10.81
N VAL A 53 -13.07 9.91 -11.27
CA VAL A 53 -11.91 9.78 -10.39
C VAL A 53 -11.36 11.15 -10.07
N PHE A 54 -11.34 11.50 -8.79
CA PHE A 54 -10.88 12.81 -8.32
C PHE A 54 -9.69 12.68 -7.39
N ILE A 55 -8.92 13.77 -7.30
CA ILE A 55 -7.88 13.98 -6.30
C ILE A 55 -8.06 15.36 -5.69
N THR A 56 -8.05 15.46 -4.37
CA THR A 56 -8.08 16.75 -3.68
C THR A 56 -6.70 17.41 -3.73
N GLU A 57 -6.66 18.73 -3.59
CA GLU A 57 -5.38 19.47 -3.55
C GLU A 57 -4.49 19.00 -2.40
N GLN A 58 -5.08 18.77 -1.21
CA GLN A 58 -4.33 18.34 -0.04
C GLN A 58 -3.74 16.93 -0.24
N ILE A 59 -4.52 16.00 -0.79
CA ILE A 59 -4.02 14.64 -1.11
C ILE A 59 -2.88 14.71 -2.11
N LEU A 60 -3.03 15.49 -3.19
CA LEU A 60 -1.98 15.65 -4.19
C LEU A 60 -0.70 16.24 -3.58
N PHE A 61 -0.83 17.25 -2.72
CA PHE A 61 0.30 17.85 -2.01
C PHE A 61 1.03 16.82 -1.13
N GLU A 62 0.29 16.06 -0.32
CA GLU A 62 0.86 15.05 0.56
C GLU A 62 1.49 13.89 -0.23
N TYR A 63 0.83 13.46 -1.31
CA TYR A 63 1.35 12.44 -2.21
C TYR A 63 2.69 12.86 -2.80
N LEU A 64 2.78 14.04 -3.41
CA LEU A 64 4.00 14.56 -4.02
C LEU A 64 5.12 14.73 -2.98
N LYS A 65 4.80 15.20 -1.77
CA LYS A 65 5.76 15.38 -0.67
C LYS A 65 6.36 14.07 -0.17
N ASN A 66 5.57 13.00 -0.13
CA ASN A 66 5.98 11.73 0.48
C ASN A 66 6.40 10.67 -0.53
N ARG A 67 6.03 10.83 -1.81
CA ARG A 67 6.19 9.84 -2.87
C ARG A 67 7.62 9.29 -2.97
N GLU A 68 8.62 10.16 -3.11
CA GLU A 68 10.01 9.72 -3.30
C GLU A 68 10.52 8.87 -2.14
N LYS A 69 10.24 9.29 -0.91
CA LYS A 69 10.61 8.51 0.29
C LYS A 69 9.94 7.14 0.32
N VAL A 70 8.70 7.04 -0.20
CA VAL A 70 7.97 5.77 -0.24
C VAL A 70 8.51 4.87 -1.33
N ILE A 71 8.85 5.40 -2.50
CA ILE A 71 9.51 4.64 -3.59
C ILE A 71 10.83 4.04 -3.11
N GLU A 72 11.58 4.73 -2.24
CA GLU A 72 12.86 4.26 -1.73
C GLU A 72 12.74 3.18 -0.63
N LYS A 73 11.62 3.09 0.08
CA LYS A 73 11.46 2.11 1.17
C LYS A 73 11.76 0.66 0.77
N PRO A 74 11.30 0.14 -0.37
CA PRO A 74 11.64 -1.21 -0.80
C PRO A 74 13.14 -1.46 -0.95
N LEU A 75 13.95 -0.43 -1.22
CA LEU A 75 15.42 -0.58 -1.30
C LEU A 75 16.00 -1.12 0.00
N ILE A 76 15.49 -0.65 1.15
CA ILE A 76 15.90 -1.11 2.48
C ILE A 76 15.57 -2.60 2.64
N LEU A 77 14.39 -3.02 2.17
CA LEU A 77 13.97 -4.42 2.26
C LEU A 77 14.86 -5.35 1.43
N TYR A 78 15.32 -4.87 0.25
CA TYR A 78 16.30 -5.63 -0.55
C TYR A 78 17.68 -5.68 0.13
N ASP A 79 18.11 -4.58 0.78
CA ASP A 79 19.36 -4.58 1.56
C ASP A 79 19.29 -5.56 2.71
N GLU A 80 18.14 -5.70 3.37
CA GLU A 80 17.94 -6.66 4.45
C GLU A 80 18.04 -8.12 4.00
N LEU A 81 17.85 -8.43 2.71
CA LEU A 81 18.04 -9.81 2.21
C LEU A 81 19.50 -10.25 2.25
N MET A 82 20.44 -9.31 2.02
CA MET A 82 21.89 -9.59 1.90
C MET A 82 22.72 -9.03 3.05
N LYS A 83 22.10 -8.52 4.12
CA LYS A 83 22.81 -7.84 5.20
C LYS A 83 23.69 -8.78 5.99
N LYS A 84 25.02 -8.60 5.89
CA LYS A 84 26.02 -9.42 6.59
C LYS A 84 26.30 -8.98 8.04
N GLU A 85 26.25 -7.67 8.29
CA GLU A 85 26.76 -7.05 9.54
C GLU A 85 25.96 -7.37 10.80
N SER A 86 24.75 -7.89 10.69
CA SER A 86 23.90 -8.22 11.86
C SER A 86 23.38 -9.65 11.86
N ASN A 87 23.90 -10.54 11.00
CA ASN A 87 23.30 -11.86 10.75
C ASN A 87 21.78 -11.79 10.54
N SER A 88 21.26 -10.67 9.97
CA SER A 88 19.83 -10.42 9.80
C SER A 88 19.34 -10.75 8.40
N GLY A 89 20.21 -10.71 7.38
CA GLY A 89 19.83 -10.99 6.00
C GLY A 89 19.41 -12.45 5.79
N TYR A 90 18.24 -12.66 5.21
CA TYR A 90 17.70 -14.02 5.05
C TYR A 90 18.58 -14.91 4.17
N ILE A 91 19.14 -14.37 3.08
CA ILE A 91 20.04 -15.12 2.19
C ILE A 91 21.33 -15.49 2.94
N VAL A 92 21.92 -14.51 3.63
CA VAL A 92 23.14 -14.74 4.44
C VAL A 92 22.88 -15.76 5.55
N LYS A 93 21.75 -15.64 6.27
CA LYS A 93 21.36 -16.61 7.30
C LYS A 93 21.23 -18.04 6.78
N ILE A 94 20.65 -18.21 5.58
CA ILE A 94 20.54 -19.52 4.95
C ILE A 94 21.95 -20.08 4.69
N MET A 95 22.83 -19.27 4.11
CA MET A 95 24.19 -19.70 3.77
C MET A 95 25.04 -19.99 5.03
N ASP A 96 24.96 -19.09 6.03
CA ASP A 96 25.65 -19.28 7.30
C ASP A 96 25.19 -20.56 8.02
N LYS A 97 23.85 -20.83 8.01
CA LYS A 97 23.32 -22.06 8.61
C LYS A 97 23.68 -23.30 7.85
N ILE A 98 23.91 -23.24 6.56
CA ILE A 98 24.45 -24.36 5.79
C ILE A 98 25.91 -24.64 6.23
N VAL A 99 26.72 -23.58 6.41
CA VAL A 99 28.10 -23.70 6.90
C VAL A 99 28.14 -24.26 8.33
N GLU A 100 27.27 -23.74 9.24
CA GLU A 100 27.19 -24.29 10.60
C GLU A 100 26.79 -25.78 10.64
N VAL A 101 25.94 -26.21 9.70
CA VAL A 101 25.48 -27.61 9.62
C VAL A 101 26.60 -28.54 9.11
N GLU A 102 27.56 -28.01 8.34
CA GLU A 102 28.75 -28.77 7.95
C GLU A 102 29.56 -29.25 9.19
N ASP A 103 29.55 -28.41 10.26
CA ASP A 103 30.25 -28.69 11.51
C ASP A 103 29.40 -29.53 12.50
N GLU A 104 28.09 -29.46 12.42
CA GLU A 104 27.18 -30.10 13.38
C GLU A 104 26.07 -30.93 12.68
N MET A 105 26.44 -31.97 11.99
CA MET A 105 25.55 -32.85 11.21
C MET A 105 24.13 -33.08 11.76
N ASN A 106 23.13 -32.97 10.91
CA ASN A 106 21.75 -33.44 11.03
C ASN A 106 20.75 -32.71 12.00
N LYS A 107 21.21 -32.06 13.05
CA LYS A 107 20.29 -31.46 14.05
C LYS A 107 19.68 -30.09 13.65
N LYS A 108 20.18 -29.46 12.59
CA LYS A 108 19.81 -28.08 12.23
C LYS A 108 19.11 -27.91 10.88
N ILE A 109 18.81 -28.98 10.17
CA ILE A 109 18.16 -28.95 8.86
C ILE A 109 16.77 -28.28 8.97
N ASP A 110 15.99 -28.61 10.01
CA ASP A 110 14.64 -28.03 10.20
C ASP A 110 14.67 -26.50 10.35
N LYS A 111 15.77 -25.95 10.91
CA LYS A 111 15.94 -24.49 11.03
C LYS A 111 16.22 -23.83 9.68
N ILE A 112 16.99 -24.48 8.82
CA ILE A 112 17.27 -24.01 7.47
C ILE A 112 15.99 -24.00 6.65
N ASP A 113 15.21 -25.07 6.73
CA ASP A 113 13.92 -25.17 6.03
C ASP A 113 12.94 -24.06 6.47
N GLY A 114 12.89 -23.75 7.77
CA GLY A 114 12.09 -22.64 8.30
C GLY A 114 12.56 -21.27 7.78
N ILE A 115 13.88 -21.04 7.71
CA ILE A 115 14.42 -19.79 7.13
C ILE A 115 14.09 -19.69 5.64
N VAL A 116 14.23 -20.81 4.90
CA VAL A 116 13.87 -20.85 3.47
C VAL A 116 12.38 -20.57 3.26
N GLN A 117 11.50 -21.10 4.12
CA GLN A 117 10.08 -20.83 4.04
C GLN A 117 9.77 -19.33 4.27
N THR A 118 10.36 -18.75 5.32
CA THR A 118 10.19 -17.30 5.59
C THR A 118 10.73 -16.44 4.43
N PHE A 119 11.88 -16.81 3.87
CA PHE A 119 12.44 -16.14 2.69
C PHE A 119 11.49 -16.19 1.49
N LYS A 120 10.91 -17.37 1.21
CA LYS A 120 9.94 -17.53 0.14
C LYS A 120 8.69 -16.65 0.35
N GLU A 121 8.13 -16.68 1.56
CA GLU A 121 6.96 -15.88 1.90
C GLU A 121 7.22 -14.37 1.77
N MET A 122 8.43 -13.93 2.10
CA MET A 122 8.83 -12.52 1.97
C MET A 122 9.02 -12.10 0.51
N CYS A 123 9.63 -12.95 -0.32
CA CYS A 123 10.03 -12.60 -1.68
C CYS A 123 9.02 -13.01 -2.77
N SER A 124 8.11 -13.96 -2.49
CA SER A 124 7.14 -14.49 -3.45
C SER A 124 5.81 -13.75 -3.49
N LYS A 125 5.64 -12.70 -2.72
CA LYS A 125 4.47 -11.82 -2.81
C LYS A 125 4.50 -11.14 -4.18
N LYS A 126 3.66 -11.60 -5.10
CA LYS A 126 3.64 -11.13 -6.50
C LYS A 126 3.24 -9.66 -6.65
N ASP A 127 2.61 -9.09 -5.64
CA ASP A 127 1.98 -7.79 -5.63
C ASP A 127 2.77 -6.72 -4.86
N LYS A 128 3.69 -7.08 -3.93
CA LYS A 128 4.40 -6.13 -3.04
C LYS A 128 5.90 -6.40 -2.93
N HIS A 129 6.68 -5.32 -2.77
CA HIS A 129 8.12 -5.41 -2.44
C HIS A 129 8.36 -5.95 -1.01
N PRO A 130 9.53 -6.64 -0.81
CA PRO A 130 10.50 -7.02 -1.83
C PRO A 130 10.01 -8.23 -2.64
N PHE A 131 10.33 -8.28 -3.92
CA PHE A 131 10.16 -9.48 -4.72
C PHE A 131 11.42 -9.77 -5.54
N LEU A 132 11.75 -11.05 -5.65
CA LEU A 132 12.80 -11.55 -6.53
C LEU A 132 12.17 -12.36 -7.65
N SER A 133 12.94 -12.61 -8.71
CA SER A 133 12.48 -13.52 -9.76
C SER A 133 12.22 -14.91 -9.16
N GLN A 134 11.21 -15.58 -9.72
CA GLN A 134 10.90 -16.97 -9.34
C GLN A 134 12.13 -17.87 -9.53
N GLU A 135 12.94 -17.57 -10.54
CA GLU A 135 14.18 -18.30 -10.83
C GLU A 135 15.16 -18.28 -9.64
N ILE A 136 15.40 -17.12 -9.02
CA ILE A 136 16.27 -16.99 -7.85
C ILE A 136 15.68 -17.72 -6.64
N ILE A 137 14.37 -17.56 -6.39
CA ILE A 137 13.69 -18.23 -5.27
C ILE A 137 13.80 -19.76 -5.42
N GLU A 138 13.62 -20.27 -6.62
CA GLU A 138 13.73 -21.70 -6.92
C GLU A 138 15.16 -22.21 -6.81
N LYS A 139 16.16 -21.47 -7.32
CA LYS A 139 17.57 -21.84 -7.22
C LYS A 139 18.01 -21.98 -5.76
N ILE A 140 17.68 -21.02 -4.89
CA ILE A 140 17.97 -21.09 -3.46
C ILE A 140 17.28 -22.29 -2.82
N SER A 141 15.99 -22.48 -3.11
CA SER A 141 15.19 -23.57 -2.56
C SER A 141 15.70 -24.95 -2.97
N THR A 142 16.05 -25.10 -4.25
CA THR A 142 16.57 -26.34 -4.82
C THR A 142 17.95 -26.67 -4.22
N PHE A 143 18.82 -25.65 -4.11
CA PHE A 143 20.12 -25.82 -3.49
C PHE A 143 20.00 -26.35 -2.05
N VAL A 144 19.11 -25.75 -1.23
CA VAL A 144 18.93 -26.20 0.16
C VAL A 144 18.38 -27.63 0.21
N LYS A 145 17.42 -27.98 -0.64
CA LYS A 145 16.90 -29.35 -0.72
C LYS A 145 17.97 -30.37 -1.14
N GLU A 146 18.74 -30.05 -2.17
CA GLU A 146 19.83 -30.91 -2.63
C GLU A 146 20.88 -31.11 -1.55
N TYR A 147 21.19 -30.01 -0.80
CA TYR A 147 22.11 -30.08 0.32
C TYR A 147 21.60 -30.99 1.44
N SER A 148 20.33 -30.80 1.87
CA SER A 148 19.68 -31.64 2.88
C SER A 148 19.71 -33.13 2.52
N ASN A 149 19.56 -33.45 1.25
CA ASN A 149 19.61 -34.83 0.76
C ASN A 149 21.03 -35.37 0.67
N LYS A 150 22.03 -34.52 0.38
CA LYS A 150 23.44 -34.90 0.21
C LYS A 150 24.27 -34.92 1.50
N LEU A 151 23.76 -34.33 2.59
CA LEU A 151 24.39 -34.46 3.92
C LEU A 151 24.53 -35.91 4.38
N LYS A 152 23.77 -36.80 3.74
CA LYS A 152 23.93 -38.23 3.95
C LYS A 152 25.17 -38.82 3.22
N ASN A 153 25.77 -38.03 2.28
CA ASN A 153 26.93 -38.47 1.48
C ASN A 153 27.84 -37.24 1.26
N THR A 154 28.73 -36.96 2.22
CA THR A 154 29.76 -35.91 2.25
C THR A 154 30.33 -35.53 0.89
N ASP A 155 30.15 -34.24 0.44
CA ASP A 155 30.92 -33.72 -0.70
C ASP A 155 31.23 -32.20 -0.66
N ILE A 156 32.41 -31.89 -1.11
CA ILE A 156 33.36 -30.80 -0.81
C ILE A 156 33.05 -29.45 -1.53
N LYS A 157 32.07 -29.34 -2.41
CA LYS A 157 31.87 -28.14 -3.26
C LYS A 157 30.89 -27.10 -2.73
N ILE A 158 30.56 -27.10 -1.46
CA ILE A 158 29.52 -26.26 -0.88
C ILE A 158 29.87 -24.77 -0.90
N LYS A 159 31.14 -24.45 -0.58
CA LYS A 159 31.58 -23.03 -0.56
C LYS A 159 31.52 -22.37 -1.93
N GLU A 160 31.83 -23.10 -3.01
CA GLU A 160 31.73 -22.61 -4.38
C GLU A 160 30.25 -22.35 -4.74
N ARG A 161 29.36 -23.30 -4.43
CA ARG A 161 27.92 -23.16 -4.70
C ARG A 161 27.25 -22.06 -3.86
N ILE A 162 27.66 -21.86 -2.62
CA ILE A 162 27.22 -20.73 -1.79
C ILE A 162 27.61 -19.43 -2.48
N GLY A 163 28.88 -19.29 -2.90
CA GLY A 163 29.36 -18.10 -3.61
C GLY A 163 28.60 -17.82 -4.93
N GLU A 164 28.32 -18.89 -5.69
CA GLU A 164 27.52 -18.75 -6.93
C GLU A 164 26.10 -18.23 -6.63
N ILE A 165 25.42 -18.79 -5.63
CA ILE A 165 24.06 -18.38 -5.29
C ILE A 165 24.03 -16.98 -4.68
N GLU A 166 24.99 -16.64 -3.81
CA GLU A 166 25.12 -15.28 -3.28
C GLU A 166 25.36 -14.26 -4.40
N SER A 167 26.19 -14.61 -5.39
CA SER A 167 26.45 -13.75 -6.55
C SER A 167 25.18 -13.53 -7.39
N LEU A 168 24.48 -14.61 -7.72
CA LEU A 168 23.23 -14.53 -8.49
C LEU A 168 22.15 -13.72 -7.75
N ALA A 169 22.00 -13.93 -6.44
CA ALA A 169 21.06 -13.16 -5.63
C ALA A 169 21.45 -11.67 -5.56
N SER A 170 22.76 -11.39 -5.44
CA SER A 170 23.27 -10.02 -5.42
C SER A 170 23.01 -9.29 -6.72
N GLU A 171 23.21 -9.95 -7.86
CA GLU A 171 22.94 -9.40 -9.19
C GLU A 171 21.44 -9.11 -9.39
N GLU A 172 20.55 -10.06 -9.02
CA GLU A 172 19.12 -9.88 -9.10
C GLU A 172 18.67 -8.71 -8.22
N ILE A 173 19.13 -8.65 -6.96
CA ILE A 173 18.82 -7.54 -6.03
C ILE A 173 19.30 -6.21 -6.60
N LYS A 174 20.51 -6.15 -7.16
CA LYS A 174 21.03 -4.94 -7.79
C LYS A 174 20.13 -4.47 -8.95
N GLY A 175 19.74 -5.40 -9.81
CA GLY A 175 18.81 -5.10 -10.91
C GLY A 175 17.48 -4.52 -10.42
N ARG A 176 16.86 -5.15 -9.39
CA ARG A 176 15.61 -4.66 -8.79
C ARG A 176 15.75 -3.26 -8.18
N LYS A 177 16.86 -3.01 -7.49
CA LYS A 177 17.14 -1.68 -6.93
C LYS A 177 17.28 -0.61 -8.01
N GLU A 178 17.93 -0.94 -9.12
CA GLU A 178 18.06 -0.03 -10.26
C GLU A 178 16.70 0.26 -10.91
N GLU A 179 15.82 -0.75 -11.04
CA GLU A 179 14.44 -0.58 -11.51
C GLU A 179 13.67 0.38 -10.60
N ILE A 180 13.72 0.21 -9.28
CA ILE A 180 13.07 1.10 -8.31
C ILE A 180 13.57 2.54 -8.44
N LYS A 181 14.88 2.74 -8.54
CA LYS A 181 15.46 4.08 -8.71
C LYS A 181 15.01 4.76 -10.01
N LYS A 182 14.77 4.01 -11.07
CA LYS A 182 14.24 4.55 -12.33
C LYS A 182 12.82 5.08 -12.18
N ILE A 183 12.01 4.52 -11.25
CA ILE A 183 10.63 4.98 -11.01
C ILE A 183 10.60 6.44 -10.59
N ILE A 184 11.57 6.92 -9.81
CA ILE A 184 11.62 8.33 -9.35
C ILE A 184 11.60 9.30 -10.55
N ASN A 185 12.32 8.96 -11.62
CA ASN A 185 12.46 9.80 -12.81
C ASN A 185 11.43 9.50 -13.91
N ASN A 186 10.84 8.30 -13.89
CA ASN A 186 9.87 7.84 -14.90
C ASN A 186 8.73 7.09 -14.19
N ASP A 187 7.83 7.86 -13.61
CA ASP A 187 6.77 7.39 -12.72
C ASP A 187 5.43 7.29 -13.44
N ASP A 188 5.16 6.11 -14.00
CA ASP A 188 3.91 5.84 -14.69
C ASP A 188 2.67 5.95 -13.77
N ILE A 189 2.81 5.68 -12.46
CA ILE A 189 1.73 5.84 -11.47
C ILE A 189 1.37 7.32 -11.36
N LYS A 190 2.38 8.17 -11.15
CA LYS A 190 2.18 9.63 -11.10
C LYS A 190 1.62 10.16 -12.42
N ASP A 191 2.10 9.67 -13.54
CA ASP A 191 1.64 10.06 -14.86
C ASP A 191 0.15 9.76 -15.09
N ILE A 192 -0.33 8.61 -14.61
CA ILE A 192 -1.76 8.26 -14.68
C ILE A 192 -2.56 9.20 -13.78
N ILE A 193 -2.11 9.44 -12.55
CA ILE A 193 -2.77 10.36 -11.62
C ILE A 193 -2.88 11.76 -12.24
N ASP A 194 -1.79 12.31 -12.75
CA ASP A 194 -1.74 13.66 -13.33
C ASP A 194 -2.64 13.81 -14.56
N LYS A 195 -2.75 12.77 -15.39
CA LYS A 195 -3.49 12.80 -16.66
C LYS A 195 -4.95 12.39 -16.56
N LYS A 196 -5.30 11.53 -15.60
CA LYS A 196 -6.61 10.87 -15.54
C LYS A 196 -7.46 11.28 -14.34
N PHE A 197 -6.85 11.79 -13.26
CA PHE A 197 -7.63 12.22 -12.09
C PHE A 197 -8.03 13.68 -12.24
N LYS A 198 -9.31 13.95 -12.06
CA LYS A 198 -9.80 15.32 -11.97
C LYS A 198 -9.33 15.97 -10.67
N LYS A 199 -8.84 17.19 -10.75
CA LYS A 199 -8.43 17.95 -9.57
C LYS A 199 -9.63 18.68 -8.99
N GLY A 200 -9.81 18.54 -7.67
CA GLY A 200 -10.71 19.37 -6.89
C GLY A 200 -10.27 20.84 -6.89
N GLU A 201 -11.16 21.73 -6.52
CA GLU A 201 -10.84 23.15 -6.38
C GLU A 201 -9.93 23.39 -5.17
N SER A 202 -9.00 24.35 -5.35
CA SER A 202 -8.09 24.77 -4.29
C SER A 202 -8.78 25.68 -3.31
N TYR A 203 -8.46 25.53 -2.02
CA TYR A 203 -8.90 26.49 -0.99
C TYR A 203 -8.02 27.75 -0.99
N THR A 204 -8.65 28.89 -0.76
CA THR A 204 -7.93 30.12 -0.49
C THR A 204 -7.25 30.04 0.89
N TYR A 205 -6.27 30.91 1.14
CA TYR A 205 -5.65 31.00 2.46
C TYR A 205 -6.66 31.33 3.59
N SER A 206 -7.70 32.12 3.25
CA SER A 206 -8.81 32.44 4.18
C SER A 206 -9.61 31.19 4.54
N ASP A 207 -9.97 30.38 3.54
CA ASP A 207 -10.70 29.12 3.76
C ASP A 207 -9.90 28.17 4.66
N LEU A 208 -8.58 28.05 4.42
CA LEU A 208 -7.70 27.24 5.26
C LEU A 208 -7.64 27.74 6.70
N MET A 209 -7.61 29.06 6.91
CA MET A 209 -7.64 29.64 8.26
C MET A 209 -8.96 29.36 8.98
N ASP A 210 -10.08 29.37 8.27
CA ASP A 210 -11.39 29.06 8.85
C ASP A 210 -11.52 27.56 9.16
N ILE A 211 -11.00 26.68 8.29
CA ILE A 211 -10.90 25.26 8.58
C ILE A 211 -10.02 24.99 9.82
N MET A 212 -8.91 25.71 9.98
CA MET A 212 -8.07 25.59 11.19
C MET A 212 -8.82 25.98 12.47
N LYS A 213 -9.60 27.07 12.45
CA LYS A 213 -10.42 27.48 13.60
C LYS A 213 -11.47 26.41 13.92
N GLU A 214 -12.14 25.88 12.92
CA GLU A 214 -13.07 24.75 13.07
C GLU A 214 -12.33 23.53 13.64
N GLY A 215 -11.14 23.23 13.11
CA GLY A 215 -10.30 22.12 13.53
C GLY A 215 -9.88 22.20 15.00
N GLU A 216 -9.56 23.38 15.52
CA GLU A 216 -9.26 23.55 16.97
C GLU A 216 -10.46 23.15 17.83
N PHE A 217 -11.66 23.55 17.44
CA PHE A 217 -12.88 23.15 18.14
C PHE A 217 -13.15 21.65 18.02
N ARG A 218 -13.04 21.09 16.81
CA ARG A 218 -13.28 19.65 16.57
C ARG A 218 -12.32 18.79 17.38
N TYR A 219 -11.03 19.11 17.37
CA TYR A 219 -9.99 18.30 18.00
C TYR A 219 -10.03 18.39 19.54
N SER A 220 -10.42 19.54 20.07
CA SER A 220 -10.64 19.72 21.51
C SER A 220 -11.83 18.88 22.01
N ASN A 221 -12.76 18.53 21.14
CA ASN A 221 -13.96 17.76 21.47
C ASN A 221 -13.97 16.34 20.83
N SER A 222 -12.83 15.88 20.28
CA SER A 222 -12.69 14.58 19.60
C SER A 222 -13.72 14.37 18.48
N ILE A 223 -14.05 15.44 17.74
CA ILE A 223 -14.95 15.38 16.58
C ILE A 223 -14.15 15.02 15.32
N PRO A 224 -14.50 13.95 14.60
CA PRO A 224 -13.76 13.47 13.43
C PRO A 224 -13.94 14.40 12.21
N PRO A 225 -13.02 14.28 11.19
CA PRO A 225 -11.79 13.51 11.20
C PRO A 225 -10.60 14.32 11.70
N GLY A 226 -9.46 13.67 11.95
CA GLY A 226 -8.15 14.29 12.12
C GLY A 226 -7.75 14.61 13.57
N TYR A 227 -8.58 14.36 14.58
CA TYR A 227 -8.24 14.66 15.97
C TYR A 227 -7.09 13.81 16.54
N GLU A 228 -6.80 12.66 15.94
CA GLU A 228 -5.62 11.84 16.29
C GLU A 228 -4.30 12.55 15.92
N ASP A 229 -4.35 13.52 15.01
CA ASP A 229 -3.19 14.31 14.59
C ASP A 229 -2.99 15.60 15.40
N LYS A 230 -3.67 15.78 16.52
CA LYS A 230 -3.64 16.99 17.38
C LYS A 230 -2.25 17.44 17.83
N GLU A 231 -1.29 16.51 17.90
CA GLU A 231 0.10 16.80 18.31
C GLU A 231 0.98 17.33 17.16
N LYS A 232 0.52 17.24 15.91
CA LYS A 232 1.20 17.81 14.76
C LYS A 232 1.15 19.34 14.79
N LYS A 233 2.06 20.00 14.06
CA LYS A 233 2.16 21.46 14.03
C LYS A 233 1.72 22.05 12.68
N GLY A 234 1.18 23.28 12.74
CA GLY A 234 0.79 24.04 11.55
C GLY A 234 -0.32 23.36 10.75
N PHE A 235 -0.37 23.59 9.44
CA PHE A 235 -1.39 23.03 8.57
C PHE A 235 -1.43 21.50 8.55
N GLN A 236 -0.30 20.83 8.83
CA GLN A 236 -0.24 19.36 8.84
C GLN A 236 -1.12 18.74 9.93
N LYS A 237 -1.40 19.47 11.01
CA LYS A 237 -2.35 19.06 12.06
C LYS A 237 -3.75 18.86 11.49
N TYR A 238 -4.14 19.65 10.51
CA TYR A 238 -5.49 19.70 9.96
C TYR A 238 -5.61 19.02 8.60
N GLY A 239 -4.61 18.27 8.16
CA GLY A 239 -4.59 17.61 6.85
C GLY A 239 -5.84 16.78 6.57
N ASP A 240 -6.21 15.90 7.50
CA ASP A 240 -7.39 15.05 7.40
C ASP A 240 -8.69 15.86 7.32
N LEU A 241 -8.81 16.95 8.09
CA LEU A 241 -9.97 17.84 8.04
C LEU A 241 -10.03 18.61 6.71
N ILE A 242 -8.89 19.07 6.19
CA ILE A 242 -8.84 19.74 4.87
C ILE A 242 -9.28 18.76 3.78
N ILE A 243 -8.75 17.53 3.79
CA ILE A 243 -9.16 16.47 2.86
C ILE A 243 -10.67 16.24 2.95
N TRP A 244 -11.21 16.12 4.15
CA TRP A 244 -12.62 15.90 4.39
C TRP A 244 -13.51 17.01 3.78
N LYS A 245 -13.16 18.28 4.04
CA LYS A 245 -13.89 19.42 3.48
C LYS A 245 -13.79 19.48 1.95
N GLN A 246 -12.63 19.14 1.37
CA GLN A 246 -12.47 19.06 -0.08
C GLN A 246 -13.26 17.89 -0.70
N ILE A 247 -13.39 16.77 -0.02
CA ILE A 247 -14.25 15.64 -0.45
C ILE A 247 -15.70 16.10 -0.51
N ILE A 248 -16.19 16.72 0.57
CA ILE A 248 -17.57 17.25 0.62
C ILE A 248 -17.81 18.25 -0.52
N GLN A 249 -16.91 19.20 -0.72
CA GLN A 249 -17.02 20.22 -1.79
C GLN A 249 -17.12 19.60 -3.18
N ILE A 250 -16.28 18.59 -3.49
CA ILE A 250 -16.32 17.88 -4.77
C ILE A 250 -17.67 17.19 -4.95
N CYS A 251 -18.12 16.44 -3.94
CA CYS A 251 -19.33 15.64 -4.04
C CYS A 251 -20.61 16.48 -4.07
N GLU A 252 -20.65 17.60 -3.36
CA GLU A 252 -21.73 18.59 -3.44
C GLU A 252 -21.82 19.18 -4.85
N LYS A 253 -20.68 19.59 -5.43
CA LYS A 253 -20.62 20.17 -6.77
C LYS A 253 -21.04 19.19 -7.88
N GLU A 254 -20.58 17.94 -7.77
CA GLU A 254 -20.85 16.90 -8.77
C GLU A 254 -22.21 16.21 -8.54
N ASP A 255 -22.89 16.49 -7.43
CA ASP A 255 -24.16 15.86 -7.01
C ASP A 255 -24.11 14.33 -6.99
N LYS A 256 -23.05 13.73 -6.41
CA LYS A 256 -22.79 12.29 -6.41
C LYS A 256 -22.36 11.76 -5.05
N ASP A 257 -22.62 10.46 -4.84
CA ASP A 257 -22.06 9.69 -3.73
C ASP A 257 -20.52 9.64 -3.81
N CYS A 258 -19.87 9.37 -2.69
CA CYS A 258 -18.42 9.28 -2.57
C CYS A 258 -17.96 7.90 -2.19
N ILE A 259 -16.97 7.37 -2.91
CA ILE A 259 -16.13 6.25 -2.50
C ILE A 259 -14.74 6.80 -2.19
N PHE A 260 -14.35 6.73 -0.94
CA PHE A 260 -13.02 7.15 -0.45
C PHE A 260 -12.15 5.93 -0.17
N ILE A 261 -11.02 5.82 -0.85
CA ILE A 261 -10.08 4.71 -0.69
C ILE A 261 -8.95 5.17 0.20
N SER A 262 -8.91 4.69 1.45
CA SER A 262 -7.88 5.04 2.41
C SER A 262 -7.44 3.82 3.22
N ASN A 263 -6.12 3.67 3.36
CA ASN A 263 -5.52 2.67 4.23
C ASN A 263 -5.32 3.17 5.67
N ASP A 264 -5.73 4.41 5.96
CA ASP A 264 -5.72 4.94 7.32
C ASP A 264 -6.76 4.22 8.18
N LYS A 265 -6.29 3.66 9.30
CA LYS A 265 -7.09 2.89 10.27
C LYS A 265 -7.26 3.62 11.59
N LYS A 266 -7.03 4.94 11.60
CA LYS A 266 -7.22 5.74 12.80
C LYS A 266 -8.68 5.74 13.24
N GLU A 267 -8.90 5.82 14.55
CA GLU A 267 -10.23 5.84 15.17
C GLU A 267 -11.10 7.03 14.76
N ASP A 268 -10.47 8.08 14.26
CA ASP A 268 -11.15 9.29 13.81
C ASP A 268 -11.71 9.18 12.38
N TRP A 269 -11.36 8.11 11.65
CA TRP A 269 -11.95 7.78 10.37
C TRP A 269 -12.89 6.58 10.44
N ASP A 270 -12.51 5.55 11.20
CA ASP A 270 -13.19 4.25 11.21
C ASP A 270 -13.87 4.00 12.56
N ASP A 271 -15.09 3.45 12.50
CA ASP A 271 -15.79 2.97 13.67
C ASP A 271 -15.23 1.61 14.08
N LYS A 272 -14.72 1.50 15.31
CA LYS A 272 -14.16 0.25 15.84
C LYS A 272 -15.20 -0.83 16.06
N GLU A 273 -16.43 -0.44 16.39
CA GLU A 273 -17.51 -1.39 16.67
C GLU A 273 -18.16 -1.91 15.38
N LEU A 274 -18.15 -1.12 14.32
CA LEU A 274 -18.72 -1.45 13.01
C LEU A 274 -17.65 -1.89 11.99
N SER A 275 -16.62 -2.59 12.44
CA SER A 275 -15.60 -3.31 11.61
C SER A 275 -15.31 -2.70 10.23
N GLY A 276 -14.58 -1.56 10.21
CA GLY A 276 -14.09 -0.96 8.96
C GLY A 276 -15.07 -0.04 8.23
N SER A 277 -16.22 0.26 8.82
CA SER A 277 -17.11 1.30 8.33
C SER A 277 -16.62 2.69 8.76
N PRO A 278 -16.83 3.73 7.96
CA PRO A 278 -16.52 5.09 8.39
C PRO A 278 -17.39 5.47 9.61
N ARG A 279 -16.87 6.36 10.45
CA ARG A 279 -17.60 6.85 11.61
C ARG A 279 -18.96 7.42 11.22
N LEU A 280 -19.97 7.14 12.04
CA LEU A 280 -21.34 7.60 11.81
C LEU A 280 -21.45 9.13 11.73
N GLU A 281 -20.60 9.85 12.51
CA GLU A 281 -20.54 11.31 12.47
C GLU A 281 -20.13 11.83 11.10
N LEU A 282 -19.15 11.18 10.44
CA LEU A 282 -18.72 11.54 9.09
C LEU A 282 -19.82 11.27 8.06
N ILE A 283 -20.44 10.10 8.13
CA ILE A 283 -21.55 9.75 7.22
C ILE A 283 -22.71 10.76 7.38
N LYS A 284 -23.02 11.12 8.63
CA LYS A 284 -24.08 12.08 8.94
C LYS A 284 -23.75 13.47 8.40
N GLU A 285 -22.56 14.00 8.73
CA GLU A 285 -22.13 15.33 8.23
C GLU A 285 -22.13 15.38 6.71
N PHE A 286 -21.59 14.34 6.06
CA PHE A 286 -21.59 14.25 4.60
C PHE A 286 -23.00 14.27 4.02
N ASN A 287 -23.89 13.44 4.55
CA ASN A 287 -25.26 13.35 4.06
C ASN A 287 -26.05 14.65 4.31
N GLU A 288 -25.90 15.29 5.47
CA GLU A 288 -26.58 16.55 5.77
C GLU A 288 -26.17 17.68 4.83
N ILE A 289 -24.92 17.70 4.37
CA ILE A 289 -24.43 18.76 3.46
C ILE A 289 -24.74 18.42 2.00
N THR A 290 -24.45 17.18 1.58
CA THR A 290 -24.47 16.80 0.15
C THR A 290 -25.77 16.12 -0.27
N MET A 291 -26.58 15.63 0.67
CA MET A 291 -27.72 14.72 0.44
C MET A 291 -27.30 13.41 -0.26
N LYS A 292 -26.04 13.02 -0.12
CA LYS A 292 -25.41 11.82 -0.73
C LYS A 292 -24.82 10.89 0.32
N MET A 293 -24.31 9.74 -0.14
CA MET A 293 -23.69 8.73 0.70
C MET A 293 -22.17 8.77 0.63
N PHE A 294 -21.53 8.49 1.76
CA PHE A 294 -20.09 8.38 1.90
C PHE A 294 -19.71 6.92 2.23
N TYR A 295 -18.87 6.34 1.39
CA TYR A 295 -18.32 4.98 1.55
C TYR A 295 -16.80 5.08 1.70
N LYS A 296 -16.22 4.29 2.61
CA LYS A 296 -14.77 4.18 2.77
C LYS A 296 -14.35 2.72 2.64
N TYR A 297 -13.31 2.47 1.86
CA TYR A 297 -12.68 1.17 1.73
C TYR A 297 -11.18 1.31 1.87
N ASN A 298 -10.49 0.30 2.39
CA ASN A 298 -9.06 0.21 2.18
C ASN A 298 -8.77 -0.27 0.75
N LEU A 299 -7.54 -0.08 0.28
CA LEU A 299 -7.17 -0.41 -1.10
C LEU A 299 -7.40 -1.89 -1.44
N LYS A 300 -7.13 -2.80 -0.50
CA LYS A 300 -7.32 -4.25 -0.70
C LYS A 300 -8.79 -4.60 -0.87
N ASP A 301 -9.65 -4.09 0.00
CA ASP A 301 -11.10 -4.34 -0.07
C ASP A 301 -11.71 -3.71 -1.32
N PHE A 302 -11.24 -2.52 -1.70
CA PHE A 302 -11.61 -1.89 -2.96
C PHE A 302 -11.29 -2.78 -4.16
N ILE A 303 -10.04 -3.27 -4.28
CA ILE A 303 -9.62 -4.17 -5.37
C ILE A 303 -10.49 -5.44 -5.39
N TYR A 304 -10.73 -6.04 -4.22
CA TYR A 304 -11.58 -7.24 -4.11
C TYR A 304 -13.01 -6.99 -4.60
N LYS A 305 -13.61 -5.87 -4.16
CA LYS A 305 -14.97 -5.47 -4.58
C LYS A 305 -15.02 -5.14 -6.07
N MET A 306 -14.02 -4.44 -6.58
CA MET A 306 -13.91 -4.15 -8.01
C MET A 306 -13.82 -5.44 -8.83
N LYS A 307 -13.00 -6.40 -8.41
CA LYS A 307 -12.90 -7.72 -9.08
C LYS A 307 -14.23 -8.50 -9.02
N SER A 308 -14.96 -8.39 -7.92
CA SER A 308 -16.28 -9.02 -7.80
C SER A 308 -17.35 -8.38 -8.69
N SER A 309 -17.35 -7.03 -8.75
CA SER A 309 -18.36 -6.28 -9.54
C SER A 309 -18.00 -6.17 -11.02
N PHE A 310 -16.72 -6.24 -11.35
CA PHE A 310 -16.19 -6.13 -12.72
C PHE A 310 -15.15 -7.24 -12.95
N PRO A 311 -15.57 -8.44 -13.41
CA PRO A 311 -14.67 -9.60 -13.56
C PRO A 311 -13.43 -9.36 -14.43
N SER A 312 -13.47 -8.39 -15.33
CA SER A 312 -12.35 -7.97 -16.19
C SER A 312 -11.42 -6.93 -15.54
N PHE A 313 -11.60 -6.63 -14.25
CA PHE A 313 -10.83 -5.58 -13.58
C PHE A 313 -9.35 -5.90 -13.48
N ILE A 314 -9.00 -7.11 -13.02
CA ILE A 314 -7.62 -7.63 -12.96
C ILE A 314 -7.70 -9.16 -13.09
N ASP A 315 -6.85 -9.76 -13.89
CA ASP A 315 -6.72 -11.22 -14.06
C ASP A 315 -6.15 -11.94 -12.83
#